data_ed94ee997a04c9884e32b339ece9eaba
#
_entry.id   ed94ee997a04c9884e32b339ece9eaba
#
_cell.length_a   1.000
_cell.length_b   1.000
_cell.length_c   1.000
_cell.angle_alpha   90.00
_cell.angle_beta   90.00
_cell.angle_gamma   90.00
#
_symmetry.space_group_name_H-M   'P 1'
#
loop_
_entity.id
_entity.type
_entity.pdbx_description
1 polymer ?
#
loop_
_entity_poly.entity_id
_entity_poly.type
_entity_poly.pdbx_seq_one_letter_code
_entity_poly.pdbx_strand_id
1 'polypeptide(L)'
;HSDKIDGLSQELQQLRREVPLTDQMKLGFDQTNLHRGKILVKAEHINFAYQDRDIWKKPLDIVVTSGERILISGENGSGKTTLIKLLLGQLKSSEGIIERADYYSVYIDQDYSMIDHSLNVIQQAESFNLLPLPEHEVKTILNRFLFRKETWDKSCSVLSGGERMRLLLACLSIAGKAPDIIILDEPTNNLDIQNIEILTNAIRDYKGTLLVISHDDVFSEEINIETRIVL
;
A
#
# COMPACT_ATOMS: atom_id res chain seq x y z
N HIS A 1 14.54 -42.21 -23.92
CA HIS A 1 13.33 -41.40 -24.01
C HIS A 1 12.92 -40.80 -22.64
N SER A 2 13.23 -41.52 -21.55
CA SER A 2 12.93 -41.05 -20.17
C SER A 2 13.80 -39.83 -19.78
N ASP A 3 15.09 -39.89 -20.08
CA ASP A 3 16.05 -38.83 -19.68
C ASP A 3 15.80 -37.47 -20.34
N LYS A 4 15.17 -37.44 -21.51
CA LYS A 4 14.76 -36.23 -22.22
C LYS A 4 13.51 -35.58 -21.61
N ILE A 5 12.63 -36.39 -21.06
CA ILE A 5 11.38 -35.92 -20.41
C ILE A 5 11.71 -35.35 -19.02
N ASP A 6 12.64 -35.98 -18.32
CA ASP A 6 13.11 -35.51 -17.01
C ASP A 6 13.91 -34.23 -17.12
N GLY A 7 14.74 -34.07 -18.18
CA GLY A 7 15.44 -32.82 -18.47
C GLY A 7 14.51 -31.66 -18.81
N LEU A 8 13.50 -31.89 -19.65
CA LEU A 8 12.47 -30.88 -19.99
C LEU A 8 11.60 -30.53 -18.79
N SER A 9 11.34 -31.48 -17.90
CA SER A 9 10.58 -31.26 -16.68
C SER A 9 11.36 -30.40 -15.69
N GLN A 10 12.69 -30.62 -15.61
CA GLN A 10 13.58 -29.78 -14.77
C GLN A 10 13.78 -28.38 -15.35
N GLU A 11 13.92 -28.22 -16.67
CA GLU A 11 13.98 -26.92 -17.33
C GLU A 11 12.66 -26.13 -17.17
N LEU A 12 11.51 -26.81 -17.30
CA LEU A 12 10.19 -26.19 -17.04
C LEU A 12 10.00 -25.81 -15.58
N GLN A 13 10.57 -26.57 -14.63
CA GLN A 13 10.57 -26.20 -13.23
C GLN A 13 11.51 -25.02 -12.94
N GLN A 14 12.66 -24.94 -13.61
CA GLN A 14 13.56 -23.78 -13.52
C GLN A 14 12.96 -22.53 -14.17
N LEU A 15 12.38 -22.66 -15.35
CA LEU A 15 11.67 -21.55 -16.02
C LEU A 15 10.45 -21.08 -15.23
N ARG A 16 9.74 -21.99 -14.53
CA ARG A 16 8.66 -21.61 -13.61
C ARG A 16 9.17 -20.93 -12.33
N ARG A 17 10.43 -21.16 -11.95
CA ARG A 17 11.11 -20.41 -10.86
C ARG A 17 11.63 -19.05 -11.33
N GLU A 18 11.85 -18.88 -12.62
CA GLU A 18 12.32 -17.63 -13.25
C GLU A 18 11.18 -16.73 -13.75
N VAL A 19 9.95 -17.22 -13.83
CA VAL A 19 8.78 -16.33 -14.00
C VAL A 19 8.69 -15.50 -12.71
N PRO A 20 8.85 -14.18 -12.78
CA PRO A 20 8.85 -13.36 -11.59
C PRO A 20 7.57 -13.63 -10.80
N LEU A 21 7.70 -14.01 -9.53
CA LEU A 21 6.58 -14.14 -8.58
C LEU A 21 5.67 -12.90 -8.59
N THR A 22 6.21 -11.78 -9.03
CA THR A 22 5.63 -10.48 -9.19
C THR A 22 4.45 -10.41 -10.16
N ASP A 23 4.48 -11.18 -11.26
CA ASP A 23 3.38 -11.19 -12.23
C ASP A 23 2.13 -11.93 -11.74
N GLN A 24 2.28 -12.73 -10.67
CA GLN A 24 1.17 -13.49 -10.07
C GLN A 24 0.47 -12.74 -8.92
N MET A 25 1.11 -11.71 -8.36
CA MET A 25 0.64 -10.97 -7.19
C MET A 25 0.06 -9.61 -7.59
N LYS A 26 -0.90 -9.61 -8.49
CA LYS A 26 -1.64 -8.39 -8.81
C LYS A 26 -2.72 -8.14 -7.77
N LEU A 27 -2.83 -6.88 -7.32
CA LEU A 27 -3.99 -6.46 -6.58
C LEU A 27 -5.20 -6.56 -7.52
N GLY A 28 -6.08 -7.53 -7.26
CA GLY A 28 -7.29 -7.76 -8.05
C GLY A 28 -8.39 -6.77 -7.70
N PHE A 29 -8.09 -5.47 -7.74
CA PHE A 29 -9.10 -4.44 -7.53
C PHE A 29 -9.92 -4.22 -8.79
N ASP A 30 -11.23 -4.14 -8.62
CA ASP A 30 -12.07 -3.42 -9.56
C ASP A 30 -11.68 -1.94 -9.55
N GLN A 31 -11.94 -1.25 -10.65
CA GLN A 31 -11.59 0.16 -10.79
C GLN A 31 -12.18 1.01 -9.67
N THR A 32 -11.44 2.04 -9.25
CA THR A 32 -11.96 3.03 -8.32
C THR A 32 -13.21 3.70 -8.93
N ASN A 33 -14.26 3.89 -8.12
CA ASN A 33 -15.47 4.56 -8.56
C ASN A 33 -15.30 6.08 -8.77
N LEU A 34 -14.11 6.62 -8.46
CA LEU A 34 -13.83 8.04 -8.60
C LEU A 34 -13.20 8.34 -9.96
N HIS A 35 -13.79 9.29 -10.67
CA HIS A 35 -13.26 9.76 -11.94
C HIS A 35 -11.88 10.39 -11.75
N ARG A 36 -10.95 10.05 -12.64
CA ARG A 36 -9.63 10.68 -12.68
C ARG A 36 -9.77 12.20 -12.83
N GLY A 37 -8.99 12.93 -12.03
CA GLY A 37 -9.01 14.40 -12.02
C GLY A 37 -10.03 15.05 -11.09
N LYS A 38 -10.91 14.26 -10.42
CA LYS A 38 -11.75 14.79 -9.36
C LYS A 38 -10.89 15.26 -8.18
N ILE A 39 -11.16 16.44 -7.66
CA ILE A 39 -10.47 16.93 -6.47
C ILE A 39 -10.92 16.12 -5.25
N LEU A 40 -9.99 15.45 -4.59
CA LEU A 40 -10.23 14.67 -3.38
C LEU A 40 -9.99 15.50 -2.12
N VAL A 41 -8.94 16.29 -2.12
CA VAL A 41 -8.59 17.19 -1.00
C VAL A 41 -8.12 18.51 -1.56
N LYS A 42 -8.64 19.59 -1.01
CA LYS A 42 -8.18 20.94 -1.26
C LYS A 42 -7.84 21.61 0.06
N ALA A 43 -6.56 21.88 0.27
CA ALA A 43 -6.05 22.56 1.46
C ALA A 43 -5.54 23.95 1.06
N GLU A 44 -6.08 24.97 1.69
CA GLU A 44 -5.73 26.35 1.42
C GLU A 44 -5.15 27.00 2.68
N HIS A 45 -3.91 27.47 2.56
CA HIS A 45 -3.21 28.25 3.57
C HIS A 45 -3.16 27.55 4.93
N ILE A 46 -2.85 26.25 4.94
CA ILE A 46 -2.87 25.43 6.14
C ILE A 46 -1.53 25.42 6.87
N ASN A 47 -1.60 25.34 8.18
CA ASN A 47 -0.48 25.04 9.06
C ASN A 47 -0.95 24.20 10.24
N PHE A 48 -0.03 23.71 11.02
CA PHE A 48 -0.29 23.01 12.27
C PHE A 48 0.66 23.52 13.34
N ALA A 49 0.10 23.97 14.46
CA ALA A 49 0.87 24.42 15.61
C ALA A 49 1.00 23.31 16.64
N TYR A 50 2.23 23.05 17.06
CA TYR A 50 2.54 22.18 18.19
C TYR A 50 3.13 23.04 19.29
N GLN A 51 2.47 23.10 20.46
CA GLN A 51 2.87 23.96 21.59
C GLN A 51 3.08 25.42 21.15
N ASP A 52 2.10 25.99 20.45
CA ASP A 52 2.12 27.35 19.93
C ASP A 52 3.23 27.69 18.91
N ARG A 53 3.85 26.66 18.34
CA ARG A 53 4.82 26.83 17.25
C ARG A 53 4.32 26.18 15.97
N ASP A 54 4.25 26.96 14.93
CA ASP A 54 3.93 26.46 13.60
C ASP A 54 5.01 25.51 13.10
N ILE A 55 4.58 24.38 12.53
CA ILE A 55 5.51 23.39 11.97
C ILE A 55 6.16 23.92 10.70
N TRP A 56 5.39 24.58 9.83
CA TRP A 56 5.90 25.11 8.58
C TRP A 56 6.07 26.62 8.66
N LYS A 57 7.22 27.10 8.16
CA LYS A 57 7.53 28.55 8.12
C LYS A 57 6.53 29.34 7.28
N LYS A 58 6.00 28.71 6.25
CA LYS A 58 4.94 29.25 5.39
C LYS A 58 3.78 28.29 5.34
N PRO A 59 2.53 28.76 5.43
CA PRO A 59 1.37 27.94 5.22
C PRO A 59 1.41 27.22 3.86
N LEU A 60 0.78 26.05 3.79
CA LEU A 60 0.79 25.21 2.61
C LEU A 60 -0.52 25.29 1.86
N ASP A 61 -0.42 25.31 0.54
CA ASP A 61 -1.53 25.13 -0.39
C ASP A 61 -1.35 23.82 -1.14
N ILE A 62 -2.29 22.89 -0.99
CA ILE A 62 -2.19 21.55 -1.55
C ILE A 62 -3.51 21.13 -2.15
N VAL A 63 -3.45 20.59 -3.36
CA VAL A 63 -4.59 19.96 -4.03
C VAL A 63 -4.21 18.52 -4.35
N VAL A 64 -5.06 17.58 -3.94
CA VAL A 64 -4.93 16.17 -4.29
C VAL A 64 -6.07 15.81 -5.22
N THR A 65 -5.74 15.42 -6.45
CA THR A 65 -6.71 14.99 -7.45
C THR A 65 -6.68 13.48 -7.63
N SER A 66 -7.83 12.91 -7.91
CA SER A 66 -7.97 11.47 -8.13
C SER A 66 -7.06 10.98 -9.26
N GLY A 67 -6.29 9.94 -8.99
CA GLY A 67 -5.34 9.34 -9.91
C GLY A 67 -3.92 9.91 -9.84
N GLU A 68 -3.68 10.97 -9.06
CA GLU A 68 -2.33 11.49 -8.85
C GLU A 68 -1.46 10.55 -8.00
N ARG A 69 -0.15 10.62 -8.24
CA ARG A 69 0.88 9.94 -7.47
C ARG A 69 1.84 10.96 -6.90
N ILE A 70 1.70 11.24 -5.61
CA ILE A 70 2.36 12.34 -4.91
C ILE A 70 3.40 11.78 -3.94
N LEU A 71 4.64 12.24 -4.08
CA LEU A 71 5.70 12.02 -3.08
C LEU A 71 5.79 13.22 -2.16
N ILE A 72 5.71 12.97 -0.85
CA ILE A 72 5.97 13.96 0.19
C ILE A 72 7.39 13.73 0.69
N SER A 73 8.26 14.70 0.52
CA SER A 73 9.67 14.65 0.90
C SER A 73 10.03 15.74 1.89
N GLY A 74 11.11 15.52 2.61
CA GLY A 74 11.62 16.43 3.61
C GLY A 74 12.44 15.68 4.65
N GLU A 75 13.18 16.43 5.46
CA GLU A 75 13.94 15.85 6.56
C GLU A 75 13.04 15.25 7.63
N ASN A 76 13.59 14.39 8.49
CA ASN A 76 12.88 13.89 9.65
C ASN A 76 12.46 15.06 10.55
N GLY A 77 11.19 15.07 10.95
CA GLY A 77 10.62 16.17 11.72
C GLY A 77 10.12 17.35 10.89
N SER A 78 10.13 17.26 9.56
CA SER A 78 9.60 18.32 8.68
C SER A 78 8.07 18.38 8.63
N GLY A 79 7.38 17.43 9.26
CA GLY A 79 5.92 17.41 9.31
C GLY A 79 5.23 16.55 8.25
N LYS A 80 5.92 15.61 7.61
CA LYS A 80 5.36 14.74 6.57
C LYS A 80 4.14 13.95 7.08
N THR A 81 4.29 13.26 8.20
CA THR A 81 3.18 12.49 8.81
C THR A 81 2.05 13.42 9.28
N THR A 82 2.37 14.57 9.82
CA THR A 82 1.39 15.59 10.22
C THR A 82 0.58 16.06 9.02
N LEU A 83 1.23 16.33 7.89
CA LEU A 83 0.56 16.72 6.67
C LEU A 83 -0.43 15.65 6.21
N ILE A 84 -0.02 14.39 6.20
CA ILE A 84 -0.92 13.26 5.83
C ILE A 84 -2.13 13.22 6.75
N LYS A 85 -1.93 13.33 8.07
CA LYS A 85 -3.04 13.33 9.03
C LYS A 85 -4.00 14.50 8.85
N LEU A 86 -3.49 15.67 8.48
CA LEU A 86 -4.31 16.84 8.13
C LEU A 86 -5.12 16.56 6.85
N LEU A 87 -4.49 16.05 5.81
CA LEU A 87 -5.16 15.74 4.54
C LEU A 87 -6.25 14.66 4.71
N LEU A 88 -6.03 13.69 5.58
CA LEU A 88 -6.99 12.61 5.89
C LEU A 88 -8.06 13.02 6.92
N GLY A 89 -7.98 14.19 7.51
CA GLY A 89 -8.95 14.66 8.52
C GLY A 89 -8.74 14.07 9.91
N GLN A 90 -7.61 13.46 10.18
CA GLN A 90 -7.27 12.92 11.49
C GLN A 90 -6.74 14.00 12.46
N LEU A 91 -6.26 15.10 11.93
CA LEU A 91 -5.87 16.30 12.65
C LEU A 91 -6.59 17.50 12.06
N LYS A 92 -6.81 18.50 12.91
CA LYS A 92 -7.36 19.81 12.50
C LYS A 92 -6.22 20.80 12.32
N SER A 93 -6.21 21.52 11.20
CA SER A 93 -5.25 22.60 10.97
C SER A 93 -5.43 23.75 11.98
N SER A 94 -4.32 24.38 12.35
CA SER A 94 -4.33 25.56 13.21
C SER A 94 -4.77 26.82 12.46
N GLU A 95 -4.58 26.83 11.15
CA GLU A 95 -5.04 27.89 10.24
C GLU A 95 -5.41 27.31 8.88
N GLY A 96 -6.08 28.11 8.06
CA GLY A 96 -6.52 27.72 6.74
C GLY A 96 -7.72 26.79 6.73
N ILE A 97 -8.06 26.29 5.56
CA ILE A 97 -9.25 25.46 5.31
C ILE A 97 -8.84 24.22 4.54
N ILE A 98 -9.38 23.06 4.93
CA ILE A 98 -9.25 21.80 4.19
C ILE A 98 -10.65 21.29 3.83
N GLU A 99 -10.90 21.18 2.55
CA GLU A 99 -12.09 20.56 1.99
C GLU A 99 -11.77 19.16 1.50
N ARG A 100 -12.60 18.17 1.83
CA ARG A 100 -12.44 16.77 1.46
C ARG A 100 -13.69 16.25 0.79
N ALA A 101 -13.50 15.50 -0.31
CA ALA A 101 -14.55 14.66 -0.84
C ALA A 101 -14.73 13.41 0.02
N ASP A 102 -15.82 12.68 -0.19
CA ASP A 102 -15.96 11.34 0.37
C ASP A 102 -15.04 10.38 -0.39
N TYR A 103 -14.14 9.72 0.33
CA TYR A 103 -13.24 8.72 -0.21
C TYR A 103 -12.90 7.65 0.83
N TYR A 104 -12.54 6.48 0.34
CA TYR A 104 -12.00 5.39 1.14
C TYR A 104 -10.48 5.37 1.02
N SER A 105 -9.78 5.48 2.14
CA SER A 105 -8.32 5.48 2.20
C SER A 105 -7.77 4.32 3.01
N VAL A 106 -6.59 3.86 2.62
CA VAL A 106 -5.81 2.85 3.33
C VAL A 106 -4.43 3.43 3.64
N TYR A 107 -4.03 3.35 4.89
CA TYR A 107 -2.72 3.80 5.36
C TYR A 107 -1.82 2.58 5.61
N ILE A 108 -0.72 2.52 4.88
CA ILE A 108 0.28 1.45 4.99
C ILE A 108 1.57 2.04 5.55
N ASP A 109 1.90 1.67 6.78
CA ASP A 109 3.12 2.07 7.46
C ASP A 109 4.26 1.05 7.27
N GLN A 110 5.45 1.39 7.76
CA GLN A 110 6.62 0.52 7.66
C GLN A 110 6.49 -0.81 8.40
N ASP A 111 5.63 -0.88 9.43
CA ASP A 111 5.41 -2.07 10.26
C ASP A 111 4.18 -2.87 9.81
N TYR A 112 3.46 -2.39 8.80
CA TYR A 112 2.20 -3.01 8.33
C TYR A 112 1.21 -3.25 9.48
N SER A 113 0.99 -2.22 10.30
CA SER A 113 0.21 -2.29 11.54
C SER A 113 -1.29 -2.55 11.33
N MET A 114 -1.79 -2.48 10.09
CA MET A 114 -3.14 -2.97 9.75
C MET A 114 -3.30 -4.47 9.98
N ILE A 115 -2.20 -5.22 10.00
CA ILE A 115 -2.22 -6.65 10.34
C ILE A 115 -2.36 -6.80 11.84
N ASP A 116 -3.43 -7.46 12.26
CA ASP A 116 -3.74 -7.69 13.67
C ASP A 116 -2.95 -8.89 14.21
N HIS A 117 -2.04 -8.63 15.14
CA HIS A 117 -1.17 -9.64 15.74
C HIS A 117 -1.92 -10.66 16.58
N SER A 118 -3.15 -10.38 17.00
CA SER A 118 -4.00 -11.31 17.76
C SER A 118 -4.67 -12.38 16.90
N LEU A 119 -4.65 -12.21 15.58
CA LEU A 119 -5.25 -13.13 14.62
C LEU A 119 -4.21 -14.06 14.01
N ASN A 120 -4.66 -15.19 13.47
CA ASN A 120 -3.87 -15.99 12.55
C ASN A 120 -4.07 -15.52 11.11
N VAL A 121 -3.31 -16.09 10.17
CA VAL A 121 -3.33 -15.69 8.75
C VAL A 121 -4.73 -15.79 8.15
N ILE A 122 -5.42 -16.91 8.33
CA ILE A 122 -6.75 -17.09 7.75
C ILE A 122 -7.79 -16.17 8.40
N GLN A 123 -7.73 -15.95 9.70
CA GLN A 123 -8.62 -15.04 10.42
C GLN A 123 -8.41 -13.60 9.96
N GLN A 124 -7.15 -13.20 9.78
CA GLN A 124 -6.81 -11.88 9.24
C GLN A 124 -7.38 -11.69 7.84
N ALA A 125 -7.24 -12.67 6.97
CA ALA A 125 -7.80 -12.64 5.62
C ALA A 125 -9.33 -12.53 5.66
N GLU A 126 -9.99 -13.34 6.47
CA GLU A 126 -11.45 -13.31 6.63
C GLU A 126 -11.97 -11.98 7.18
N SER A 127 -11.18 -11.28 8.01
CA SER A 127 -11.57 -9.96 8.53
C SER A 127 -11.73 -8.89 7.44
N PHE A 128 -11.13 -9.07 6.26
CA PHE A 128 -11.26 -8.22 5.09
C PHE A 128 -12.31 -8.72 4.09
N ASN A 129 -12.92 -9.87 4.33
CA ASN A 129 -13.89 -10.48 3.43
C ASN A 129 -15.30 -9.86 3.61
N LEU A 130 -15.43 -8.58 3.30
CA LEU A 130 -16.67 -7.82 3.49
C LEU A 130 -17.70 -8.06 2.38
N LEU A 131 -17.23 -8.33 1.17
CA LEU A 131 -18.02 -8.81 0.06
C LEU A 131 -17.86 -10.33 0.04
N PRO A 132 -18.74 -11.13 0.66
CA PRO A 132 -18.44 -12.49 1.07
C PRO A 132 -18.01 -13.37 -0.10
N LEU A 133 -16.71 -13.58 -0.22
CA LEU A 133 -16.14 -14.59 -1.06
C LEU A 133 -16.27 -15.97 -0.38
N PRO A 134 -16.51 -17.05 -1.13
CA PRO A 134 -16.43 -18.40 -0.60
C PRO A 134 -15.03 -18.68 -0.02
N GLU A 135 -14.95 -19.53 1.00
CA GLU A 135 -13.70 -19.87 1.69
C GLU A 135 -12.59 -20.33 0.73
N HIS A 136 -12.94 -21.14 -0.29
CA HIS A 136 -11.96 -21.61 -1.26
C HIS A 136 -11.35 -20.48 -2.11
N GLU A 137 -12.07 -19.40 -2.38
CA GLU A 137 -11.54 -18.25 -3.10
C GLU A 137 -10.60 -17.42 -2.22
N VAL A 138 -10.93 -17.24 -0.94
CA VAL A 138 -10.04 -16.62 0.05
C VAL A 138 -8.72 -17.39 0.13
N LYS A 139 -8.78 -18.69 0.23
CA LYS A 139 -7.61 -19.59 0.24
C LYS A 139 -6.80 -19.52 -1.05
N THR A 140 -7.46 -19.40 -2.20
CA THR A 140 -6.79 -19.23 -3.50
C THR A 140 -6.01 -17.92 -3.55
N ILE A 141 -6.59 -16.82 -3.05
CA ILE A 141 -5.91 -15.53 -2.96
C ILE A 141 -4.70 -15.62 -2.02
N LEU A 142 -4.87 -16.23 -0.84
CA LEU A 142 -3.77 -16.44 0.10
C LEU A 142 -2.61 -17.24 -0.53
N ASN A 143 -2.92 -18.31 -1.26
CA ASN A 143 -1.89 -19.09 -1.98
C ASN A 143 -1.15 -18.23 -3.02
N ARG A 144 -1.86 -17.33 -3.71
CA ARG A 144 -1.24 -16.42 -4.68
C ARG A 144 -0.20 -15.52 -4.03
N PHE A 145 -0.43 -15.11 -2.78
CA PHE A 145 0.51 -14.31 -2.00
C PHE A 145 1.46 -15.16 -1.13
N LEU A 146 1.65 -16.43 -1.49
CA LEU A 146 2.58 -17.40 -0.88
C LEU A 146 2.19 -17.85 0.53
N PHE A 147 0.93 -17.74 0.91
CA PHE A 147 0.40 -18.34 2.13
C PHE A 147 -0.26 -19.67 1.81
N ARG A 148 0.50 -20.75 1.95
CA ARG A 148 0.05 -22.11 1.72
C ARG A 148 -0.68 -22.66 2.95
N LYS A 149 -1.39 -23.78 2.77
CA LYS A 149 -2.21 -24.42 3.81
C LYS A 149 -1.50 -24.56 5.16
N GLU A 150 -0.22 -24.88 5.14
CA GLU A 150 0.58 -25.09 6.35
C GLU A 150 0.80 -23.79 7.16
N THR A 151 0.58 -22.65 6.54
CA THR A 151 0.77 -21.33 7.16
C THR A 151 -0.51 -20.62 7.56
N TRP A 152 -1.68 -21.16 7.21
CA TRP A 152 -2.95 -20.47 7.45
C TRP A 152 -3.28 -20.31 8.94
N ASP A 153 -2.88 -21.25 9.78
CA ASP A 153 -3.07 -21.20 11.23
C ASP A 153 -1.92 -20.49 11.97
N LYS A 154 -0.93 -20.02 11.24
CA LYS A 154 0.21 -19.30 11.80
C LYS A 154 -0.24 -17.95 12.36
N SER A 155 0.17 -17.63 13.58
CA SER A 155 -0.12 -16.32 14.16
C SER A 155 0.52 -15.19 13.36
N CYS A 156 -0.23 -14.10 13.13
CA CYS A 156 0.30 -12.90 12.49
C CYS A 156 1.45 -12.25 13.29
N SER A 157 1.52 -12.50 14.61
CA SER A 157 2.57 -11.97 15.48
C SER A 157 3.98 -12.48 15.13
N VAL A 158 4.08 -13.64 14.48
CA VAL A 158 5.38 -14.26 14.14
C VAL A 158 5.76 -14.07 12.68
N LEU A 159 4.96 -13.33 11.91
CA LEU A 159 5.26 -13.02 10.51
C LEU A 159 6.43 -12.05 10.40
N SER A 160 7.29 -12.25 9.40
CA SER A 160 8.29 -11.27 8.99
C SER A 160 7.63 -10.01 8.39
N GLY A 161 8.40 -8.93 8.24
CA GLY A 161 7.91 -7.71 7.58
C GLY A 161 7.42 -7.97 6.16
N GLY A 162 8.16 -8.75 5.37
CA GLY A 162 7.75 -9.16 4.02
C GLY A 162 6.50 -10.03 4.00
N GLU A 163 6.37 -10.96 4.94
CA GLU A 163 5.17 -11.76 5.08
C GLU A 163 3.94 -10.92 5.47
N ARG A 164 4.10 -9.98 6.39
CA ARG A 164 3.02 -9.03 6.73
C ARG A 164 2.61 -8.16 5.55
N MET A 165 3.55 -7.66 4.78
CA MET A 165 3.29 -6.92 3.55
C MET A 165 2.46 -7.76 2.58
N ARG A 166 2.89 -8.99 2.27
CA ARG A 166 2.17 -9.89 1.36
C ARG A 166 0.77 -10.24 1.89
N LEU A 167 0.64 -10.45 3.19
CA LEU A 167 -0.68 -10.71 3.79
C LEU A 167 -1.60 -9.50 3.66
N LEU A 168 -1.10 -8.28 3.86
CA LEU A 168 -1.89 -7.07 3.66
C LEU A 168 -2.35 -6.93 2.20
N LEU A 169 -1.48 -7.19 1.23
CA LEU A 169 -1.85 -7.17 -0.19
C LEU A 169 -2.93 -8.22 -0.50
N ALA A 170 -2.83 -9.43 0.09
CA ALA A 170 -3.85 -10.45 -0.03
C ALA A 170 -5.18 -9.99 0.58
N CYS A 171 -5.16 -9.38 1.76
CA CYS A 171 -6.34 -8.83 2.43
C CYS A 171 -7.03 -7.76 1.58
N LEU A 172 -6.28 -6.84 0.99
CA LEU A 172 -6.82 -5.80 0.11
C LEU A 172 -7.46 -6.43 -1.14
N SER A 173 -6.86 -7.47 -1.70
CA SER A 173 -7.43 -8.22 -2.83
C SER A 173 -8.73 -8.94 -2.44
N ILE A 174 -8.81 -9.50 -1.23
CA ILE A 174 -9.99 -10.16 -0.70
C ILE A 174 -11.13 -9.17 -0.45
N ALA A 175 -10.81 -7.97 0.00
CA ALA A 175 -11.80 -6.91 0.24
C ALA A 175 -12.57 -6.53 -1.02
N GLY A 176 -11.96 -6.69 -2.21
CA GLY A 176 -12.61 -6.49 -3.52
C GLY A 176 -12.91 -5.04 -3.89
N LYS A 177 -12.98 -4.15 -2.90
CA LYS A 177 -13.16 -2.72 -3.13
C LYS A 177 -11.78 -2.03 -3.15
N ALA A 178 -11.44 -1.42 -4.27
CA ALA A 178 -10.22 -0.63 -4.37
C ALA A 178 -10.29 0.59 -3.45
N PRO A 179 -9.25 0.88 -2.66
CA PRO A 179 -9.13 2.17 -2.01
C PRO A 179 -9.07 3.29 -3.03
N ASP A 180 -9.67 4.42 -2.70
CA ASP A 180 -9.57 5.64 -3.52
C ASP A 180 -8.19 6.29 -3.36
N ILE A 181 -7.65 6.22 -2.15
CA ILE A 181 -6.31 6.70 -1.80
C ILE A 181 -5.57 5.61 -1.03
N ILE A 182 -4.35 5.31 -1.45
CA ILE A 182 -3.38 4.54 -0.66
C ILE A 182 -2.28 5.49 -0.19
N ILE A 183 -2.03 5.47 1.11
CA ILE A 183 -0.91 6.17 1.74
C ILE A 183 0.16 5.14 2.04
N LEU A 184 1.38 5.39 1.57
CA LEU A 184 2.56 4.59 1.85
C LEU A 184 3.53 5.42 2.68
N ASP A 185 3.78 5.01 3.93
CA ASP A 185 4.69 5.69 4.84
C ASP A 185 5.91 4.81 5.10
N GLU A 186 7.00 5.10 4.39
CA GLU A 186 8.26 4.35 4.43
C GLU A 186 8.07 2.82 4.28
N PRO A 187 7.33 2.36 3.26
CA PRO A 187 6.89 0.97 3.19
C PRO A 187 8.02 -0.02 2.89
N THR A 188 9.16 0.45 2.37
CA THR A 188 10.29 -0.39 1.96
C THR A 188 11.35 -0.58 3.03
N ASN A 189 11.28 0.13 4.16
CA ASN A 189 12.36 0.20 5.15
C ASN A 189 12.80 -1.16 5.72
N ASN A 190 11.88 -2.09 5.90
CA ASN A 190 12.17 -3.39 6.52
C ASN A 190 11.93 -4.56 5.57
N LEU A 191 11.95 -4.30 4.27
CA LEU A 191 11.74 -5.31 3.24
C LEU A 191 13.06 -5.70 2.56
N ASP A 192 13.20 -6.98 2.25
CA ASP A 192 14.24 -7.45 1.34
C ASP A 192 13.91 -7.07 -0.11
N ILE A 193 14.87 -7.26 -1.01
CA ILE A 193 14.76 -6.87 -2.42
C ILE A 193 13.56 -7.54 -3.10
N GLN A 194 13.33 -8.81 -2.83
CA GLN A 194 12.20 -9.56 -3.42
C GLN A 194 10.86 -8.99 -2.99
N ASN A 195 10.69 -8.68 -1.71
CA ASN A 195 9.45 -8.11 -1.19
C ASN A 195 9.25 -6.65 -1.63
N ILE A 196 10.31 -5.86 -1.77
CA ILE A 196 10.25 -4.53 -2.38
C ILE A 196 9.74 -4.63 -3.81
N GLU A 197 10.22 -5.59 -4.59
CA GLU A 197 9.77 -5.80 -5.98
C GLU A 197 8.30 -6.18 -6.05
N ILE A 198 7.84 -7.06 -5.16
CA ILE A 198 6.43 -7.45 -5.07
C ILE A 198 5.55 -6.23 -4.76
N LEU A 199 5.92 -5.45 -3.75
CA LEU A 199 5.21 -4.22 -3.39
C LEU A 199 5.19 -3.21 -4.54
N THR A 200 6.34 -2.99 -5.17
CA THR A 200 6.50 -2.05 -6.28
C THR A 200 5.56 -2.38 -7.43
N ASN A 201 5.49 -3.65 -7.82
CA ASN A 201 4.62 -4.08 -8.92
C ASN A 201 3.13 -3.95 -8.56
N ALA A 202 2.74 -4.30 -7.34
CA ALA A 202 1.37 -4.13 -6.87
C ALA A 202 0.94 -2.65 -6.89
N ILE A 203 1.80 -1.76 -6.41
CA ILE A 203 1.53 -0.32 -6.35
C ILE A 203 1.58 0.31 -7.75
N ARG A 204 2.48 -0.13 -8.62
CA ARG A 204 2.53 0.35 -10.01
C ARG A 204 1.22 0.09 -10.76
N ASP A 205 0.61 -1.07 -10.55
CA ASP A 205 -0.64 -1.47 -11.21
C ASP A 205 -1.88 -0.83 -10.58
N TYR A 206 -1.77 -0.30 -9.38
CA TYR A 206 -2.87 0.41 -8.73
C TYR A 206 -3.23 1.69 -9.50
N LYS A 207 -4.53 1.91 -9.75
CA LYS A 207 -5.03 3.03 -10.57
C LYS A 207 -5.58 4.20 -9.76
N GLY A 208 -5.69 4.06 -8.45
CA GLY A 208 -6.13 5.12 -7.56
C GLY A 208 -5.04 6.14 -7.25
N THR A 209 -5.29 6.94 -6.24
CA THR A 209 -4.40 8.03 -5.79
C THR A 209 -3.39 7.50 -4.79
N LEU A 210 -2.14 7.91 -4.93
CA LEU A 210 -1.06 7.60 -3.99
C LEU A 210 -0.55 8.85 -3.30
N LEU A 211 -0.41 8.75 -1.98
CA LEU A 211 0.40 9.66 -1.17
C LEU A 211 1.55 8.84 -0.59
N VAL A 212 2.78 9.19 -0.92
CA VAL A 212 3.96 8.39 -0.57
C VAL A 212 4.95 9.22 0.21
N ILE A 213 5.40 8.69 1.34
CA ILE A 213 6.60 9.13 2.05
C ILE A 213 7.65 8.04 1.85
N SER A 214 8.76 8.36 1.22
CA SER A 214 9.87 7.43 1.03
C SER A 214 11.19 8.15 0.80
N HIS A 215 12.27 7.59 1.34
CA HIS A 215 13.65 7.96 1.02
C HIS A 215 14.27 7.02 -0.02
N ASP A 216 13.53 6.04 -0.48
CA ASP A 216 13.94 5.10 -1.52
C ASP A 216 13.64 5.69 -2.92
N ASP A 217 14.67 6.28 -3.54
CA ASP A 217 14.53 6.93 -4.85
C ASP A 217 14.19 5.93 -5.97
N VAL A 218 14.72 4.72 -5.90
CA VAL A 218 14.44 3.66 -6.89
C VAL A 218 12.97 3.26 -6.81
N PHE A 219 12.47 3.02 -5.61
CA PHE A 219 11.06 2.73 -5.39
C PHE A 219 10.15 3.86 -5.91
N SER A 220 10.48 5.10 -5.57
CA SER A 220 9.70 6.28 -5.98
C SER A 220 9.65 6.44 -7.51
N GLU A 221 10.75 6.19 -8.20
CA GLU A 221 10.79 6.22 -9.68
C GLU A 221 9.93 5.09 -10.28
N GLU A 222 10.04 3.89 -9.75
CA GLU A 222 9.36 2.71 -10.29
C GLU A 222 7.84 2.75 -10.10
N ILE A 223 7.34 3.46 -9.10
CA ILE A 223 5.90 3.64 -8.87
C ILE A 223 5.30 4.85 -9.59
N ASN A 224 6.03 5.48 -10.47
CA ASN A 224 5.56 6.56 -11.36
C ASN A 224 5.06 7.81 -10.61
N ILE A 225 5.84 8.33 -9.68
CA ILE A 225 5.53 9.60 -9.00
C ILE A 225 5.43 10.73 -10.03
N GLU A 226 4.35 11.50 -9.96
CA GLU A 226 4.06 12.62 -10.86
C GLU A 226 4.32 13.98 -10.20
N THR A 227 4.02 14.09 -8.92
CA THR A 227 4.07 15.34 -8.16
C THR A 227 4.90 15.16 -6.89
N ARG A 228 5.68 16.19 -6.55
CA ARG A 228 6.47 16.22 -5.31
C ARG A 228 6.03 17.40 -4.45
N ILE A 229 5.82 17.13 -3.17
CA ILE A 229 5.64 18.14 -2.12
C ILE A 229 6.89 18.09 -1.26
N VAL A 230 7.62 19.21 -1.18
CA VAL A 230 8.85 19.35 -0.37
C VAL A 230 8.54 20.19 0.84
N LEU A 231 8.74 19.62 2.03
CA LEU A 231 8.54 20.28 3.32
C LEU A 231 9.86 20.77 3.94
#